data_91625094d37cb31962b980e2d73a82f5
#
_entry.id   91625094d37cb31962b980e2d73a82f5
#
_cell.length_a   1.000
_cell.length_b   1.000
_cell.length_c   1.000
_cell.angle_alpha   90.00
_cell.angle_beta   90.00
_cell.angle_gamma   90.00
#
_symmetry.space_group_name_H-M   'P 1'
#
loop_
_entity.id
_entity.type
_entity.pdbx_description
1 polymer ?
#
loop_
_entity_poly.entity_id
_entity_poly.type
_entity_poly.pdbx_seq_one_letter_code
_entity_poly.pdbx_strand_id
1 'polypeptide(L)'
;MKTTPIILSFTAILIVSLACTRSVSAPPITPPPEATVIQPQEAVLPSQTIVPPTETVVPPTPTAPATPETKLAGLYAVVMLGEGDLLNVRAGPGTENVVLETLGPEIRDLQPTGKVEKAGDVTWVEIQRPSGTPGWVSRAFLTEQVEPQAFCDDERVGKLIDDFVMAVKNQDGEALSRLVSPVQGLTIQHNWWNPAVRLDSLEAIRNLFFSTTDFDWGTADGSGLPLVGPFKEKILPLLQDVINTEYTRHCNILESGTSAGGTTGTLTWPMEYANLNYMALFRAAPAGEEMNWRTWVVGIDYVGGVPFIAVIVQYAWEI
;
A
#
# COMPACT_ATOMS: atom_id res chain seq x y z
N MET A 1 68.60 -10.51 -2.57
CA MET A 1 67.18 -10.33 -2.08
C MET A 1 66.38 -11.49 -2.62
N LYS A 2 65.93 -12.39 -1.75
CA LYS A 2 65.30 -13.65 -2.12
C LYS A 2 63.75 -13.43 -2.02
N THR A 3 63.05 -13.58 -3.11
CA THR A 3 61.58 -13.58 -3.18
C THR A 3 61.07 -15.00 -3.04
N THR A 4 60.24 -15.24 -2.02
CA THR A 4 59.60 -16.52 -1.76
C THR A 4 58.16 -16.46 -2.31
N PRO A 5 57.66 -17.41 -3.10
CA PRO A 5 56.27 -17.46 -3.53
C PRO A 5 55.39 -18.14 -2.47
N ILE A 6 54.25 -17.52 -2.17
CA ILE A 6 53.19 -18.07 -1.33
C ILE A 6 52.29 -18.95 -2.21
N ILE A 7 52.25 -20.25 -1.89
CA ILE A 7 51.35 -21.23 -2.51
C ILE A 7 50.02 -21.20 -1.76
N LEU A 8 48.95 -20.76 -2.43
CA LEU A 8 47.56 -20.88 -1.92
C LEU A 8 47.03 -22.28 -2.27
N SER A 9 46.83 -23.10 -1.23
CA SER A 9 46.13 -24.40 -1.35
C SER A 9 44.62 -24.16 -1.36
N PHE A 10 43.98 -24.48 -2.47
CA PHE A 10 42.49 -24.57 -2.54
C PHE A 10 42.06 -25.96 -2.10
N THR A 11 41.39 -26.04 -0.94
CA THR A 11 40.74 -27.28 -0.48
C THR A 11 39.27 -27.21 -0.97
N ALA A 12 38.91 -28.02 -1.96
CA ALA A 12 37.56 -28.19 -2.43
C ALA A 12 36.80 -29.12 -1.44
N ILE A 13 35.77 -28.59 -0.78
CA ILE A 13 34.84 -29.36 0.05
C ILE A 13 33.70 -29.81 -0.83
N LEU A 14 33.64 -31.12 -1.08
CA LEU A 14 32.56 -31.79 -1.79
C LEU A 14 31.41 -32.06 -0.80
N ILE A 15 30.34 -31.32 -0.86
CA ILE A 15 29.14 -31.60 -0.07
C ILE A 15 28.23 -32.54 -0.88
N VAL A 16 28.14 -33.79 -0.42
CA VAL A 16 27.21 -34.79 -0.93
C VAL A 16 25.88 -34.59 -0.20
N SER A 17 24.88 -34.08 -0.91
CA SER A 17 23.50 -33.98 -0.41
C SER A 17 22.77 -35.30 -0.64
N LEU A 18 22.53 -36.05 0.44
CA LEU A 18 21.59 -37.19 0.45
C LEU A 18 20.14 -36.64 0.44
N ALA A 19 19.47 -36.79 -0.69
CA ALA A 19 18.04 -36.55 -0.79
C ALA A 19 17.29 -37.78 -0.28
N CYS A 20 16.70 -37.72 0.93
CA CYS A 20 15.72 -38.68 1.40
C CYS A 20 14.35 -38.36 0.80
N THR A 21 13.91 -39.11 -0.21
CA THR A 21 12.53 -39.11 -0.68
C THR A 21 11.64 -39.84 0.32
N ARG A 22 10.83 -39.09 1.07
CA ARG A 22 9.71 -39.67 1.85
C ARG A 22 8.49 -39.80 0.95
N SER A 23 8.13 -41.00 0.62
CA SER A 23 6.84 -41.33 0.01
C SER A 23 5.74 -41.11 1.04
N VAL A 24 4.86 -40.12 0.81
CA VAL A 24 3.64 -39.94 1.57
C VAL A 24 2.55 -40.76 0.92
N SER A 25 2.14 -41.84 1.60
CA SER A 25 0.95 -42.65 1.21
C SER A 25 -0.31 -41.81 1.42
N ALA A 26 -1.11 -41.64 0.38
CA ALA A 26 -2.43 -41.01 0.48
C ALA A 26 -3.40 -41.86 1.31
N PRO A 27 -4.28 -41.30 2.14
CA PRO A 27 -5.32 -41.99 2.83
C PRO A 27 -6.39 -42.53 1.87
N PRO A 28 -7.05 -43.68 2.18
CA PRO A 28 -8.07 -44.26 1.34
C PRO A 28 -9.32 -43.39 1.26
N ILE A 29 -9.81 -43.22 0.02
CA ILE A 29 -11.05 -42.50 -0.27
C ILE A 29 -12.22 -43.39 0.11
N THR A 30 -13.01 -42.93 1.08
CA THR A 30 -14.30 -43.59 1.45
C THR A 30 -15.35 -43.09 0.42
N PRO A 31 -16.10 -44.00 -0.22
CA PRO A 31 -17.18 -43.59 -1.12
C PRO A 31 -18.34 -42.94 -0.35
N PRO A 32 -19.06 -41.98 -0.96
CA PRO A 32 -20.20 -41.36 -0.31
C PRO A 32 -21.39 -42.32 -0.20
N PRO A 33 -22.24 -42.16 0.83
CA PRO A 33 -23.40 -43.02 1.04
C PRO A 33 -24.43 -42.83 -0.09
N GLU A 34 -24.98 -43.93 -0.52
CA GLU A 34 -26.00 -44.10 -1.53
C GLU A 34 -27.28 -43.30 -1.17
N ALA A 35 -27.76 -42.48 -2.09
CA ALA A 35 -28.96 -41.69 -1.88
C ALA A 35 -30.22 -42.58 -1.86
N THR A 36 -30.91 -42.57 -0.74
CA THR A 36 -32.20 -43.25 -0.57
C THR A 36 -33.25 -42.51 -1.38
N VAL A 37 -33.81 -43.17 -2.39
CA VAL A 37 -34.94 -42.69 -3.17
C VAL A 37 -36.20 -42.70 -2.31
N ILE A 38 -36.73 -41.53 -1.97
CA ILE A 38 -38.04 -41.36 -1.33
C ILE A 38 -39.08 -41.25 -2.44
N GLN A 39 -40.01 -42.19 -2.50
CA GLN A 39 -41.17 -42.13 -3.40
C GLN A 39 -42.09 -41.01 -2.98
N PRO A 40 -42.72 -40.27 -3.96
CA PRO A 40 -43.70 -39.25 -3.65
C PRO A 40 -45.01 -39.87 -3.17
N GLN A 41 -45.46 -39.47 -1.98
CA GLN A 41 -46.77 -39.79 -1.46
C GLN A 41 -47.77 -38.71 -1.99
N GLU A 42 -48.78 -39.22 -2.70
CA GLU A 42 -49.86 -38.40 -3.27
C GLU A 42 -50.68 -37.75 -2.14
N ALA A 43 -50.63 -36.43 -2.01
CA ALA A 43 -51.40 -35.71 -1.02
C ALA A 43 -52.70 -35.15 -1.68
N VAL A 44 -53.82 -35.53 -1.09
CA VAL A 44 -55.14 -35.06 -1.45
C VAL A 44 -55.27 -33.56 -1.24
N LEU A 45 -55.69 -32.82 -2.31
CA LEU A 45 -55.96 -31.38 -2.27
C LEU A 45 -57.20 -31.07 -1.48
N PRO A 46 -57.19 -30.15 -0.51
CA PRO A 46 -58.35 -29.48 -0.04
C PRO A 46 -58.75 -28.31 -0.99
N SER A 47 -60.00 -28.21 -1.27
CA SER A 47 -60.65 -27.19 -2.11
C SER A 47 -60.34 -25.78 -1.59
N GLN A 48 -59.64 -24.95 -2.40
CA GLN A 48 -59.31 -23.59 -2.03
C GLN A 48 -60.45 -22.61 -2.40
N THR A 49 -60.94 -21.88 -1.42
CA THR A 49 -61.78 -20.71 -1.59
C THR A 49 -60.95 -19.57 -2.18
N ILE A 50 -61.38 -19.05 -3.33
CA ILE A 50 -60.72 -17.93 -4.02
C ILE A 50 -60.96 -16.65 -3.24
N VAL A 51 -59.92 -16.13 -2.59
CA VAL A 51 -59.87 -14.77 -2.03
C VAL A 51 -59.21 -13.89 -3.09
N PRO A 52 -59.76 -12.69 -3.42
CA PRO A 52 -59.13 -11.81 -4.42
C PRO A 52 -57.76 -11.36 -3.95
N PRO A 53 -56.78 -11.17 -4.86
CA PRO A 53 -55.42 -10.79 -4.49
C PRO A 53 -55.39 -9.38 -3.91
N THR A 54 -54.96 -9.26 -2.66
CA THR A 54 -54.55 -7.97 -2.08
C THR A 54 -53.23 -7.59 -2.77
N GLU A 55 -53.20 -6.44 -3.44
CA GLU A 55 -51.97 -5.88 -3.99
C GLU A 55 -50.94 -5.68 -2.87
N THR A 56 -49.95 -6.56 -2.82
CA THR A 56 -48.77 -6.40 -1.95
C THR A 56 -47.90 -5.33 -2.59
N VAL A 57 -47.88 -4.13 -2.01
CA VAL A 57 -46.90 -3.09 -2.32
C VAL A 57 -45.50 -3.65 -1.98
N VAL A 58 -44.79 -4.06 -3.00
CA VAL A 58 -43.36 -4.46 -2.88
C VAL A 58 -42.57 -3.21 -2.50
N PRO A 59 -41.89 -3.17 -1.34
CA PRO A 59 -41.03 -2.04 -1.02
C PRO A 59 -39.97 -1.92 -2.14
N PRO A 60 -39.57 -0.70 -2.53
CA PRO A 60 -38.53 -0.52 -3.54
C PRO A 60 -37.26 -1.23 -3.03
N THR A 61 -36.74 -2.15 -3.85
CA THR A 61 -35.45 -2.79 -3.64
C THR A 61 -34.41 -1.68 -3.49
N PRO A 62 -33.60 -1.65 -2.41
CA PRO A 62 -32.57 -0.66 -2.28
C PRO A 62 -31.65 -0.78 -3.51
N THR A 63 -31.67 0.26 -4.34
CA THR A 63 -30.74 0.40 -5.46
C THR A 63 -29.35 0.36 -4.85
N ALA A 64 -28.55 -0.65 -5.22
CA ALA A 64 -27.14 -0.69 -4.85
C ALA A 64 -26.51 0.66 -5.21
N PRO A 65 -25.66 1.25 -4.34
CA PRO A 65 -24.98 2.48 -4.67
C PRO A 65 -24.28 2.27 -6.01
N ALA A 66 -24.56 3.12 -6.99
CA ALA A 66 -23.87 3.13 -8.26
C ALA A 66 -22.37 3.23 -7.93
N THR A 67 -21.58 2.25 -8.37
CA THR A 67 -20.12 2.35 -8.34
C THR A 67 -19.79 3.68 -9.00
N PRO A 68 -19.08 4.61 -8.34
CA PRO A 68 -18.76 5.89 -8.94
C PRO A 68 -18.01 5.60 -10.25
N GLU A 69 -18.59 6.03 -11.37
CA GLU A 69 -17.87 6.06 -12.64
C GLU A 69 -16.62 6.88 -12.36
N THR A 70 -15.46 6.24 -12.45
CA THR A 70 -14.16 6.89 -12.25
C THR A 70 -14.00 7.90 -13.37
N LYS A 71 -14.44 9.13 -13.14
CA LYS A 71 -14.12 10.24 -14.02
C LYS A 71 -12.62 10.43 -13.93
N LEU A 72 -11.90 9.97 -14.96
CA LEU A 72 -10.45 10.20 -15.07
C LEU A 72 -10.25 11.73 -15.11
N ALA A 73 -9.92 12.28 -13.96
CA ALA A 73 -9.72 13.70 -13.80
C ALA A 73 -8.22 13.98 -13.89
N GLY A 74 -7.83 14.79 -14.88
CA GLY A 74 -6.49 15.35 -14.92
C GLY A 74 -5.40 14.46 -15.49
N LEU A 75 -4.17 14.87 -15.23
CA LEU A 75 -2.95 14.17 -15.60
C LEU A 75 -2.59 13.13 -14.53
N TYR A 76 -1.82 12.12 -14.91
CA TYR A 76 -1.22 11.17 -13.99
C TYR A 76 0.29 11.38 -13.87
N ALA A 77 0.83 10.93 -12.74
CA ALA A 77 2.25 10.77 -12.50
C ALA A 77 2.56 9.34 -12.05
N VAL A 78 3.79 8.89 -12.29
CA VAL A 78 4.26 7.55 -11.86
C VAL A 78 4.55 7.57 -10.36
N VAL A 79 4.14 6.51 -9.64
CA VAL A 79 4.39 6.33 -8.20
C VAL A 79 4.66 4.86 -7.88
N MET A 80 5.13 4.58 -6.67
CA MET A 80 5.40 3.22 -6.15
C MET A 80 6.38 2.44 -7.02
N LEU A 81 7.31 3.12 -7.64
CA LEU A 81 8.33 2.54 -8.49
C LEU A 81 9.70 2.87 -7.92
N GLY A 82 10.46 1.85 -7.52
CA GLY A 82 11.75 2.00 -6.88
C GLY A 82 12.80 2.60 -7.81
N GLU A 83 13.92 3.06 -7.23
CA GLU A 83 15.04 3.57 -8.01
C GLU A 83 15.57 2.48 -8.95
N GLY A 84 15.68 2.83 -10.23
CA GLY A 84 16.13 1.90 -11.29
C GLY A 84 15.06 0.98 -11.85
N ASP A 85 13.86 0.93 -11.25
CA ASP A 85 12.72 0.22 -11.80
C ASP A 85 12.04 1.03 -12.92
N LEU A 86 11.34 0.32 -13.80
CA LEU A 86 10.67 0.90 -14.95
C LEU A 86 9.22 0.40 -15.08
N LEU A 87 8.28 1.31 -15.24
CA LEU A 87 6.89 0.98 -15.55
C LEU A 87 6.74 0.67 -17.05
N ASN A 88 6.28 -0.53 -17.37
CA ASN A 88 6.03 -0.92 -18.75
C ASN A 88 4.75 -0.27 -19.30
N VAL A 89 4.84 0.35 -20.46
CA VAL A 89 3.71 0.76 -21.30
C VAL A 89 3.48 -0.29 -22.35
N ARG A 90 2.30 -0.87 -22.41
CA ARG A 90 1.99 -2.04 -23.23
C ARG A 90 1.00 -1.74 -24.36
N ALA A 91 0.96 -2.60 -25.39
CA ALA A 91 0.04 -2.49 -26.51
C ALA A 91 -1.44 -2.76 -26.16
N GLY A 92 -1.69 -3.39 -24.99
CA GLY A 92 -3.02 -3.71 -24.48
C GLY A 92 -2.99 -3.91 -22.97
N PRO A 93 -4.18 -4.01 -22.32
CA PRO A 93 -4.28 -4.30 -20.89
C PRO A 93 -3.84 -5.76 -20.63
N GLY A 94 -2.93 -5.96 -19.67
CA GLY A 94 -2.38 -7.27 -19.31
C GLY A 94 -0.89 -7.40 -19.57
N THR A 95 -0.23 -8.21 -18.75
CA THR A 95 1.23 -8.41 -18.80
C THR A 95 1.69 -9.23 -20.02
N GLU A 96 0.80 -9.94 -20.67
CA GLU A 96 1.02 -10.71 -21.89
C GLU A 96 1.18 -9.82 -23.14
N ASN A 97 0.73 -8.56 -23.08
CA ASN A 97 0.84 -7.65 -24.21
C ASN A 97 2.27 -7.10 -24.36
N VAL A 98 2.66 -6.86 -25.61
CA VAL A 98 3.99 -6.35 -25.96
C VAL A 98 4.26 -5.03 -25.26
N VAL A 99 5.46 -4.88 -24.71
CA VAL A 99 5.96 -3.62 -24.14
C VAL A 99 6.33 -2.69 -25.30
N LEU A 100 5.77 -1.50 -25.31
CA LEU A 100 5.99 -0.47 -26.32
C LEU A 100 7.08 0.52 -25.91
N GLU A 101 7.12 0.86 -24.63
CA GLU A 101 8.11 1.73 -23.99
C GLU A 101 8.11 1.53 -22.47
N THR A 102 9.01 2.19 -21.76
CA THR A 102 9.10 2.18 -20.31
C THR A 102 9.16 3.60 -19.74
N LEU A 103 8.63 3.80 -18.53
CA LEU A 103 8.59 5.07 -17.81
C LEU A 103 9.36 4.94 -16.50
N GLY A 104 10.17 5.94 -16.15
CA GLY A 104 10.86 6.02 -14.87
C GLY A 104 9.95 6.56 -13.73
N PRO A 105 10.43 6.48 -12.48
CA PRO A 105 9.66 6.94 -11.31
C PRO A 105 9.39 8.45 -11.28
N GLU A 106 10.20 9.25 -11.97
CA GLU A 106 10.08 10.71 -12.04
C GLU A 106 9.04 11.21 -13.04
N ILE A 107 8.47 10.32 -13.86
CA ILE A 107 7.59 10.72 -14.98
C ILE A 107 6.26 11.27 -14.46
N ARG A 108 5.90 12.43 -15.02
CA ARG A 108 4.69 13.20 -14.75
C ARG A 108 3.96 13.53 -16.05
N ASP A 109 2.85 14.24 -15.96
CA ASP A 109 2.07 14.78 -17.08
C ASP A 109 1.55 13.72 -18.06
N LEU A 110 1.31 12.51 -17.55
CA LEU A 110 0.76 11.43 -18.33
C LEU A 110 -0.72 11.69 -18.61
N GLN A 111 -1.05 11.90 -19.89
CA GLN A 111 -2.41 12.20 -20.34
C GLN A 111 -3.21 10.88 -20.52
N PRO A 112 -4.26 10.62 -19.70
CA PRO A 112 -5.13 9.48 -19.93
C PRO A 112 -6.01 9.71 -21.19
N THR A 113 -6.31 8.64 -21.92
CA THR A 113 -7.26 8.69 -23.05
C THR A 113 -8.71 8.58 -22.60
N GLY A 114 -8.95 8.18 -21.36
CA GLY A 114 -10.27 7.92 -20.79
C GLY A 114 -10.64 6.44 -20.75
N LYS A 115 -9.83 5.54 -21.35
CA LYS A 115 -10.11 4.12 -21.30
C LYS A 115 -9.46 3.46 -20.07
N VAL A 116 -10.26 2.63 -19.40
CA VAL A 116 -9.83 1.82 -18.25
C VAL A 116 -10.38 0.41 -18.46
N GLU A 117 -9.52 -0.59 -18.31
CA GLU A 117 -9.89 -2.00 -18.46
C GLU A 117 -9.27 -2.84 -17.32
N LYS A 118 -9.91 -3.97 -17.03
CA LYS A 118 -9.37 -4.98 -16.12
C LYS A 118 -8.81 -6.16 -16.90
N ALA A 119 -7.59 -6.58 -16.55
CA ALA A 119 -7.01 -7.83 -16.99
C ALA A 119 -6.59 -8.62 -15.73
N GLY A 120 -7.33 -9.70 -15.44
CA GLY A 120 -7.28 -10.35 -14.13
C GLY A 120 -7.73 -9.40 -13.02
N ASP A 121 -6.97 -9.34 -11.94
CA ASP A 121 -7.24 -8.45 -10.80
C ASP A 121 -6.61 -7.04 -10.97
N VAL A 122 -5.87 -6.82 -12.07
CA VAL A 122 -5.17 -5.56 -12.32
C VAL A 122 -6.03 -4.63 -13.16
N THR A 123 -6.17 -3.38 -12.71
CA THR A 123 -6.77 -2.29 -13.49
C THR A 123 -5.70 -1.64 -14.35
N TRP A 124 -5.98 -1.46 -15.62
CA TRP A 124 -5.12 -0.83 -16.62
C TRP A 124 -5.74 0.47 -17.11
N VAL A 125 -4.89 1.45 -17.34
CA VAL A 125 -5.27 2.77 -17.86
C VAL A 125 -4.56 3.00 -19.20
N GLU A 126 -5.30 3.41 -20.22
CA GLU A 126 -4.71 3.83 -21.49
C GLU A 126 -4.24 5.27 -21.38
N ILE A 127 -2.97 5.49 -21.71
CA ILE A 127 -2.34 6.81 -21.74
C ILE A 127 -1.90 7.18 -23.15
N GLN A 128 -1.87 8.49 -23.43
CA GLN A 128 -1.30 9.03 -24.67
C GLN A 128 0.23 9.01 -24.57
N ARG A 129 0.91 8.40 -25.52
CA ARG A 129 2.38 8.38 -25.59
C ARG A 129 2.90 9.51 -26.46
N PRO A 130 4.15 9.98 -26.25
CA PRO A 130 4.79 10.97 -27.12
C PRO A 130 4.85 10.54 -28.61
N SER A 131 4.93 9.23 -28.86
CA SER A 131 4.90 8.65 -30.23
C SER A 131 3.57 8.83 -30.97
N GLY A 132 2.53 9.33 -30.29
CA GLY A 132 1.17 9.50 -30.86
C GLY A 132 0.29 8.27 -30.81
N THR A 133 0.84 7.07 -30.55
CA THR A 133 0.05 5.82 -30.39
C THR A 133 -0.22 5.60 -28.91
N PRO A 134 -1.48 5.38 -28.48
CA PRO A 134 -1.80 5.07 -27.08
C PRO A 134 -1.12 3.80 -26.58
N GLY A 135 -0.96 3.69 -25.26
CA GLY A 135 -0.45 2.50 -24.60
C GLY A 135 -1.06 2.32 -23.22
N TRP A 136 -0.96 1.14 -22.68
CA TRP A 136 -1.59 0.73 -21.42
C TRP A 136 -0.58 0.57 -20.31
N VAL A 137 -0.91 1.14 -19.14
CA VAL A 137 -0.11 1.04 -17.91
C VAL A 137 -0.96 0.53 -16.76
N SER A 138 -0.36 -0.16 -15.80
CA SER A 138 -1.05 -0.58 -14.58
C SER A 138 -1.42 0.63 -13.72
N ARG A 139 -2.68 0.73 -13.30
CA ARG A 139 -3.18 1.81 -12.42
C ARG A 139 -2.46 1.82 -11.07
N ALA A 140 -1.95 0.69 -10.60
CA ALA A 140 -1.23 0.56 -9.34
C ALA A 140 0.09 1.35 -9.28
N PHE A 141 0.58 1.85 -10.41
CA PHE A 141 1.78 2.68 -10.50
C PHE A 141 1.48 4.13 -10.89
N LEU A 142 0.26 4.57 -10.76
CA LEU A 142 -0.16 5.92 -11.11
C LEU A 142 -0.83 6.62 -9.92
N THR A 143 -0.60 7.93 -9.80
CA THR A 143 -1.39 8.84 -8.97
C THR A 143 -1.99 9.94 -9.84
N GLU A 144 -3.13 10.51 -9.46
CA GLU A 144 -3.63 11.73 -10.09
C GLU A 144 -2.73 12.90 -9.68
N GLN A 145 -2.21 13.62 -10.66
CA GLN A 145 -1.30 14.73 -10.44
C GLN A 145 -2.04 15.94 -9.83
N VAL A 146 -1.55 16.39 -8.69
CA VAL A 146 -2.01 17.59 -8.01
C VAL A 146 -0.82 18.51 -7.78
N GLU A 147 -0.95 19.78 -8.21
CA GLU A 147 0.12 20.75 -8.01
C GLU A 147 0.35 21.01 -6.51
N PRO A 148 1.61 21.20 -6.06
CA PRO A 148 1.95 21.33 -4.65
C PRO A 148 1.16 22.42 -3.91
N GLN A 149 0.94 23.57 -4.53
CA GLN A 149 0.17 24.65 -3.91
C GLN A 149 -1.31 24.27 -3.77
N ALA A 150 -1.91 23.68 -4.80
CA ALA A 150 -3.30 23.22 -4.74
C ALA A 150 -3.53 22.12 -3.70
N PHE A 151 -2.53 21.26 -3.51
CA PHE A 151 -2.53 20.27 -2.44
C PHE A 151 -2.48 20.92 -1.05
N CYS A 152 -1.58 21.89 -0.84
CA CYS A 152 -1.45 22.56 0.45
C CYS A 152 -2.68 23.40 0.82
N ASP A 153 -3.42 23.89 -0.19
CA ASP A 153 -4.65 24.68 -0.03
C ASP A 153 -5.91 23.80 0.08
N ASP A 154 -5.81 22.48 -0.13
CA ASP A 154 -6.95 21.56 -0.06
C ASP A 154 -7.31 21.23 1.40
N GLU A 155 -8.37 21.85 1.93
CA GLU A 155 -8.87 21.63 3.30
C GLU A 155 -9.20 20.16 3.60
N ARG A 156 -9.50 19.35 2.55
CA ARG A 156 -9.79 17.92 2.71
C ARG A 156 -8.54 17.14 3.15
N VAL A 157 -7.36 17.60 2.75
CA VAL A 157 -6.08 17.02 3.21
C VAL A 157 -5.91 17.25 4.71
N GLY A 158 -6.17 18.48 5.18
CA GLY A 158 -6.13 18.79 6.62
C GLY A 158 -7.03 17.86 7.43
N LYS A 159 -8.28 17.71 6.97
CA LYS A 159 -9.26 16.80 7.60
C LYS A 159 -8.81 15.32 7.54
N LEU A 160 -8.27 14.86 6.41
CA LEU A 160 -7.74 13.51 6.24
C LEU A 160 -6.66 13.20 7.27
N ILE A 161 -5.75 14.16 7.51
CA ILE A 161 -4.70 14.03 8.54
C ILE A 161 -5.30 14.02 9.95
N ASP A 162 -6.32 14.85 10.24
CA ASP A 162 -7.00 14.81 11.54
C ASP A 162 -7.66 13.45 11.79
N ASP A 163 -8.39 12.93 10.79
CA ASP A 163 -9.05 11.63 10.86
C ASP A 163 -8.01 10.49 11.01
N PHE A 164 -6.87 10.57 10.33
CA PHE A 164 -5.74 9.64 10.50
C PHE A 164 -5.20 9.63 11.92
N VAL A 165 -4.90 10.81 12.45
CA VAL A 165 -4.40 10.96 13.83
C VAL A 165 -5.40 10.37 14.83
N MET A 166 -6.68 10.60 14.63
CA MET A 166 -7.73 10.03 15.49
C MET A 166 -7.82 8.51 15.37
N ALA A 167 -7.74 7.95 14.15
CA ALA A 167 -7.75 6.52 13.94
C ALA A 167 -6.56 5.83 14.63
N VAL A 168 -5.37 6.41 14.54
CA VAL A 168 -4.17 5.88 15.21
C VAL A 168 -4.24 6.01 16.73
N LYS A 169 -4.70 7.15 17.27
CA LYS A 169 -4.87 7.36 18.73
C LYS A 169 -5.84 6.35 19.34
N ASN A 170 -6.93 6.08 18.62
CA ASN A 170 -7.98 5.16 19.08
C ASN A 170 -7.70 3.72 18.68
N GLN A 171 -6.63 3.45 17.90
CA GLN A 171 -6.32 2.15 17.30
C GLN A 171 -7.52 1.59 16.52
N ASP A 172 -8.22 2.47 15.81
CA ASP A 172 -9.40 2.15 15.01
C ASP A 172 -8.99 1.79 13.56
N GLY A 173 -8.77 0.50 13.33
CA GLY A 173 -8.38 -0.01 12.01
C GLY A 173 -9.50 0.11 10.97
N GLU A 174 -10.76 0.10 11.39
CA GLU A 174 -11.89 0.32 10.47
C GLU A 174 -11.91 1.78 9.98
N ALA A 175 -11.71 2.75 10.89
CA ALA A 175 -11.54 4.15 10.50
C ALA A 175 -10.33 4.32 9.59
N LEU A 176 -9.16 3.75 9.95
CA LEU A 176 -7.94 3.83 9.14
C LEU A 176 -8.16 3.27 7.73
N SER A 177 -8.85 2.13 7.60
CA SER A 177 -9.07 1.48 6.29
C SER A 177 -9.89 2.34 5.31
N ARG A 178 -10.72 3.26 5.80
CA ARG A 178 -11.48 4.22 4.98
C ARG A 178 -10.66 5.41 4.49
N LEU A 179 -9.53 5.68 5.13
CA LEU A 179 -8.64 6.79 4.80
C LEU A 179 -7.53 6.39 3.81
N VAL A 180 -7.29 5.09 3.67
CA VAL A 180 -6.21 4.54 2.83
C VAL A 180 -6.62 4.46 1.37
N SER A 181 -5.65 4.70 0.47
CA SER A 181 -5.88 4.62 -0.97
C SER A 181 -6.43 3.26 -1.40
N PRO A 182 -7.58 3.25 -2.09
CA PRO A 182 -8.16 2.01 -2.63
C PRO A 182 -7.35 1.44 -3.81
N VAL A 183 -6.35 2.17 -4.30
CA VAL A 183 -5.48 1.79 -5.42
C VAL A 183 -4.10 1.37 -4.92
N GLN A 184 -3.51 2.17 -4.03
CA GLN A 184 -2.14 1.97 -3.57
C GLN A 184 -2.04 1.10 -2.31
N GLY A 185 -3.15 0.96 -1.55
CA GLY A 185 -3.08 0.39 -0.22
C GLY A 185 -2.34 1.33 0.75
N LEU A 186 -1.71 0.77 1.78
CA LEU A 186 -0.89 1.51 2.74
C LEU A 186 0.54 0.98 2.75
N THR A 187 1.49 1.83 2.44
CA THR A 187 2.91 1.54 2.61
C THR A 187 3.42 2.20 3.88
N ILE A 188 4.15 1.46 4.71
CA ILE A 188 4.75 1.92 5.97
C ILE A 188 6.24 1.71 5.91
N GLN A 189 7.02 2.76 6.18
CA GLN A 189 8.47 2.71 6.14
C GLN A 189 9.06 3.31 7.41
N HIS A 190 9.80 2.49 8.14
CA HIS A 190 10.57 2.92 9.30
C HIS A 190 11.92 3.44 8.82
N ASN A 191 12.09 4.75 8.82
CA ASN A 191 13.17 5.48 8.16
C ASN A 191 13.25 5.25 6.64
N TRP A 192 13.56 6.30 5.93
CA TRP A 192 13.49 6.35 4.46
C TRP A 192 14.43 5.37 3.72
N TRP A 193 15.47 4.84 4.39
CA TRP A 193 16.40 3.85 3.83
C TRP A 193 16.07 2.40 4.21
N ASN A 194 15.16 2.16 5.14
CA ASN A 194 14.72 0.83 5.53
C ASN A 194 13.73 0.25 4.50
N PRO A 195 13.55 -1.05 4.43
CA PRO A 195 12.57 -1.66 3.56
C PRO A 195 11.16 -1.16 3.89
N ALA A 196 10.35 -0.95 2.86
CA ALA A 196 8.97 -0.59 2.99
C ALA A 196 8.08 -1.83 3.18
N VAL A 197 7.13 -1.78 4.10
CA VAL A 197 6.10 -2.80 4.29
C VAL A 197 4.82 -2.31 3.64
N ARG A 198 4.30 -3.06 2.67
CA ARG A 198 3.08 -2.73 1.95
C ARG A 198 1.91 -3.61 2.38
N LEU A 199 0.79 -2.97 2.67
CA LEU A 199 -0.49 -3.59 3.03
C LEU A 199 -1.50 -3.32 1.90
N ASP A 200 -1.71 -4.32 1.04
CA ASP A 200 -2.58 -4.20 -0.14
C ASP A 200 -4.05 -4.54 0.15
N SER A 201 -4.34 -5.20 1.27
CA SER A 201 -5.71 -5.60 1.60
C SER A 201 -6.31 -4.73 2.70
N LEU A 202 -7.58 -4.33 2.50
CA LEU A 202 -8.34 -3.61 3.52
C LEU A 202 -8.46 -4.40 4.82
N GLU A 203 -8.47 -5.73 4.76
CA GLU A 203 -8.51 -6.59 5.94
C GLU A 203 -7.21 -6.47 6.76
N ALA A 204 -6.05 -6.49 6.10
CA ALA A 204 -4.76 -6.27 6.77
C ALA A 204 -4.70 -4.90 7.45
N ILE A 205 -5.25 -3.85 6.81
CA ILE A 205 -5.30 -2.50 7.37
C ILE A 205 -6.26 -2.43 8.56
N ARG A 206 -7.46 -3.03 8.48
CA ARG A 206 -8.41 -3.10 9.60
C ARG A 206 -7.84 -3.79 10.82
N ASN A 207 -7.03 -4.80 10.60
CA ASN A 207 -6.45 -5.61 11.68
C ASN A 207 -5.07 -5.09 12.15
N LEU A 208 -4.53 -4.03 11.54
CA LEU A 208 -3.15 -3.58 11.73
C LEU A 208 -2.77 -3.35 13.21
N PHE A 209 -3.65 -2.72 13.97
CA PHE A 209 -3.41 -2.38 15.39
C PHE A 209 -3.46 -3.60 16.33
N PHE A 210 -4.04 -4.72 15.91
CA PHE A 210 -4.21 -5.93 16.72
C PHE A 210 -3.45 -7.13 16.17
N SER A 211 -2.98 -7.04 14.92
CA SER A 211 -2.24 -8.11 14.26
C SER A 211 -0.98 -8.50 15.04
N THR A 212 -0.70 -9.79 15.05
CA THR A 212 0.54 -10.37 15.57
C THR A 212 1.48 -10.80 14.43
N THR A 213 1.17 -10.41 13.20
CA THR A 213 2.03 -10.68 12.05
C THR A 213 3.33 -9.91 12.19
N ASP A 214 4.45 -10.64 12.15
CA ASP A 214 5.77 -10.04 12.12
C ASP A 214 6.08 -9.49 10.73
N PHE A 215 6.60 -8.26 10.71
CA PHE A 215 7.16 -7.62 9.53
C PHE A 215 8.62 -7.31 9.79
N ASP A 216 9.41 -7.27 8.72
CA ASP A 216 10.77 -6.76 8.74
C ASP A 216 10.72 -5.25 8.44
N TRP A 217 10.99 -4.44 9.46
CA TRP A 217 11.03 -2.99 9.39
C TRP A 217 12.43 -2.44 9.11
N GLY A 218 13.40 -3.34 8.86
CA GLY A 218 14.80 -3.02 8.66
C GLY A 218 15.57 -2.94 9.97
N THR A 219 16.22 -1.82 10.23
CA THR A 219 17.07 -1.61 11.42
C THR A 219 16.51 -0.52 12.34
N ALA A 220 16.66 -0.72 13.63
CA ALA A 220 16.27 0.23 14.66
C ALA A 220 17.22 1.42 14.76
N ASP A 221 16.67 2.61 15.03
CA ASP A 221 17.37 3.88 15.16
C ASP A 221 18.58 3.75 16.12
N GLY A 222 19.71 4.30 15.74
CA GLY A 222 20.95 4.40 16.52
C GLY A 222 21.65 3.10 16.87
N SER A 223 20.96 1.96 16.93
CA SER A 223 21.55 0.66 17.28
C SER A 223 21.95 -0.19 16.09
N GLY A 224 21.31 0.01 14.93
CA GLY A 224 21.47 -0.83 13.73
C GLY A 224 21.01 -2.29 13.92
N LEU A 225 20.34 -2.62 15.03
CA LEU A 225 19.80 -3.96 15.27
C LEU A 225 18.56 -4.22 14.42
N PRO A 226 18.31 -5.47 13.97
CA PRO A 226 17.11 -5.81 13.23
C PRO A 226 15.83 -5.41 13.99
N LEU A 227 14.92 -4.72 13.30
CA LEU A 227 13.61 -4.32 13.81
C LEU A 227 12.55 -5.21 13.19
N VAL A 228 12.32 -6.39 13.78
CA VAL A 228 11.33 -7.37 13.32
C VAL A 228 10.24 -7.53 14.37
N GLY A 229 8.99 -7.59 13.93
CA GLY A 229 7.85 -7.81 14.81
C GLY A 229 6.56 -7.16 14.30
N PRO A 230 5.44 -7.28 15.06
CA PRO A 230 4.17 -6.71 14.68
C PRO A 230 4.19 -5.17 14.68
N PHE A 231 3.36 -4.56 13.83
CA PHE A 231 3.19 -3.09 13.77
C PHE A 231 2.91 -2.48 15.16
N LYS A 232 2.00 -3.09 15.91
CA LYS A 232 1.60 -2.61 17.25
C LYS A 232 2.75 -2.51 18.26
N GLU A 233 3.80 -3.33 18.06
CA GLU A 233 4.93 -3.40 19.00
C GLU A 233 6.13 -2.57 18.52
N LYS A 234 6.32 -2.49 17.20
CA LYS A 234 7.53 -1.91 16.61
C LYS A 234 7.32 -0.50 16.08
N ILE A 235 6.20 -0.23 15.44
CA ILE A 235 5.95 1.04 14.73
C ILE A 235 4.94 1.92 15.45
N LEU A 236 3.84 1.35 15.94
CA LEU A 236 2.78 2.12 16.59
C LEU A 236 3.29 2.99 17.76
N PRO A 237 4.17 2.52 18.67
CA PRO A 237 4.71 3.36 19.72
C PRO A 237 5.48 4.57 19.20
N LEU A 238 6.24 4.41 18.11
CA LEU A 238 7.01 5.48 17.47
C LEU A 238 6.10 6.54 16.81
N LEU A 239 5.00 6.09 16.20
CA LEU A 239 4.00 6.97 15.62
C LEU A 239 3.23 7.71 16.72
N GLN A 240 2.84 7.00 17.77
CA GLN A 240 2.14 7.56 18.93
C GLN A 240 2.99 8.57 19.71
N ASP A 241 4.31 8.39 19.74
CA ASP A 241 5.24 9.35 20.33
C ASP A 241 5.13 10.75 19.70
N VAL A 242 4.88 10.83 18.41
CA VAL A 242 4.63 12.11 17.72
C VAL A 242 3.20 12.59 17.93
N ILE A 243 2.20 11.76 17.61
CA ILE A 243 0.81 12.23 17.56
C ILE A 243 0.18 12.48 18.95
N ASN A 244 0.73 11.92 20.02
CA ASN A 244 0.26 12.14 21.40
C ASN A 244 0.96 13.31 22.12
N THR A 245 1.91 13.95 21.45
CA THR A 245 2.62 15.13 21.94
C THR A 245 2.28 16.37 21.12
N GLU A 246 2.89 17.51 21.41
CA GLU A 246 2.80 18.68 20.56
C GLU A 246 3.65 18.46 19.29
N TYR A 247 3.05 18.64 18.12
CA TYR A 247 3.71 18.56 16.84
C TYR A 247 3.22 19.65 15.88
N THR A 248 4.05 20.00 14.90
CA THR A 248 3.70 20.92 13.82
C THR A 248 3.44 20.16 12.53
N ARG A 249 2.69 20.78 11.62
CA ARG A 249 2.38 20.20 10.28
C ARG A 249 3.05 21.03 9.21
N HIS A 250 3.73 20.38 8.28
CA HIS A 250 4.44 21.02 7.19
C HIS A 250 4.01 20.37 5.87
N CYS A 251 3.49 21.19 4.96
CA CYS A 251 3.02 20.74 3.66
C CYS A 251 4.20 20.70 2.69
N ASN A 252 4.51 19.52 2.13
CA ASN A 252 5.61 19.29 1.19
C ASN A 252 6.99 19.78 1.67
N ILE A 253 7.19 19.85 2.98
CA ILE A 253 8.46 20.22 3.61
C ILE A 253 8.85 19.09 4.56
N LEU A 254 10.04 18.51 4.34
CA LEU A 254 10.65 17.57 5.28
C LEU A 254 11.30 18.37 6.39
N GLU A 255 10.61 18.49 7.51
CA GLU A 255 11.14 19.16 8.69
C GLU A 255 12.01 18.19 9.50
N SER A 256 13.15 18.70 9.98
CA SER A 256 14.07 17.98 10.86
C SER A 256 14.46 18.84 12.04
N GLY A 257 14.88 18.22 13.14
CA GLY A 257 15.48 18.95 14.26
C GLY A 257 16.78 19.64 13.80
N THR A 258 16.96 20.88 14.25
CA THR A 258 18.22 21.61 14.10
C THR A 258 19.21 21.10 15.14
N SER A 259 19.86 20.00 14.90
CA SER A 259 20.95 19.57 15.75
C SER A 259 22.27 20.14 15.25
N ALA A 260 22.95 20.88 16.10
CA ALA A 260 24.36 21.13 15.94
C ALA A 260 25.08 19.80 16.07
N GLY A 261 25.27 19.08 14.99
CA GLY A 261 25.87 17.75 14.99
C GLY A 261 25.17 16.77 14.04
N GLY A 262 24.22 17.28 13.29
CA GLY A 262 23.67 16.77 12.05
C GLY A 262 23.19 15.34 12.02
N THR A 263 22.05 15.15 11.43
CA THR A 263 21.80 13.97 10.62
C THR A 263 22.95 13.84 9.62
N THR A 264 23.52 12.66 9.50
CA THR A 264 24.47 12.36 8.43
C THR A 264 23.73 12.33 7.10
N GLY A 265 23.46 13.52 6.54
CA GLY A 265 22.85 13.63 5.23
C GLY A 265 21.61 14.56 5.19
N THR A 266 21.26 14.92 3.99
CA THR A 266 20.00 15.65 3.70
C THR A 266 18.85 14.64 3.76
N LEU A 267 17.79 14.95 4.49
CA LEU A 267 16.56 14.15 4.44
C LEU A 267 16.05 14.11 2.99
N THR A 268 15.72 12.94 2.53
CA THR A 268 15.26 12.72 1.15
C THR A 268 13.87 12.09 1.17
N TRP A 269 12.95 12.65 0.40
CA TRP A 269 11.71 11.97 0.06
C TRP A 269 12.03 10.85 -0.92
N PRO A 270 11.69 9.59 -0.60
CA PRO A 270 12.08 8.46 -1.44
C PRO A 270 11.59 8.58 -2.88
N MET A 271 12.42 8.14 -3.84
CA MET A 271 12.15 8.28 -5.26
C MET A 271 10.84 7.60 -5.67
N GLU A 272 10.52 6.47 -5.07
CA GLU A 272 9.28 5.74 -5.31
C GLU A 272 8.00 6.52 -4.97
N TYR A 273 8.12 7.56 -4.16
CA TYR A 273 7.02 8.44 -3.76
C TYR A 273 7.19 9.86 -4.30
N ALA A 274 8.19 10.12 -5.16
CA ALA A 274 8.58 11.47 -5.59
C ALA A 274 7.41 12.31 -6.14
N ASN A 275 6.43 11.66 -6.76
CA ASN A 275 5.26 12.32 -7.32
C ASN A 275 4.03 12.37 -6.38
N LEU A 276 4.15 11.89 -5.15
CA LEU A 276 3.13 12.13 -4.12
C LEU A 276 3.41 13.44 -3.38
N ASN A 277 2.38 14.24 -3.22
CA ASN A 277 2.40 15.30 -2.21
C ASN A 277 2.26 14.68 -0.82
N TYR A 278 2.76 15.39 0.21
CA TYR A 278 2.75 14.85 1.57
C TYR A 278 2.55 15.92 2.65
N MET A 279 2.10 15.46 3.82
CA MET A 279 2.06 16.23 5.05
C MET A 279 3.05 15.65 6.05
N ALA A 280 4.00 16.45 6.53
CA ALA A 280 4.92 16.06 7.58
C ALA A 280 4.36 16.45 8.95
N LEU A 281 4.40 15.53 9.91
CA LEU A 281 4.04 15.70 11.31
C LEU A 281 5.34 15.71 12.12
N PHE A 282 5.83 16.89 12.44
CA PHE A 282 7.14 17.08 13.08
C PHE A 282 6.98 17.32 14.58
N ARG A 283 7.62 16.47 15.40
CA ARG A 283 7.82 16.66 16.83
C ARG A 283 9.24 17.14 17.07
N ALA A 284 9.35 18.34 17.59
CA ALA A 284 10.66 18.89 17.98
C ALA A 284 11.29 18.08 19.13
N ALA A 285 12.61 18.09 19.20
CA ALA A 285 13.34 17.50 20.32
C ALA A 285 13.02 18.28 21.62
N PRO A 286 12.86 17.58 22.75
CA PRO A 286 12.81 18.23 24.06
C PRO A 286 14.09 19.01 24.35
N ALA A 287 13.98 20.06 25.19
CA ALA A 287 15.14 20.85 25.56
C ALA A 287 16.22 19.97 26.24
N GLY A 288 17.43 20.00 25.72
CA GLY A 288 18.57 19.18 26.19
C GLY A 288 18.63 17.76 25.58
N GLU A 289 17.73 17.44 24.65
CA GLU A 289 17.67 16.17 23.94
C GLU A 289 17.66 16.40 22.42
N GLU A 290 18.57 17.22 21.89
CA GLU A 290 18.54 17.74 20.52
C GLU A 290 18.44 16.65 19.44
N MET A 291 18.85 15.41 19.75
CA MET A 291 18.75 14.26 18.85
C MET A 291 17.39 13.54 18.92
N ASN A 292 16.54 13.88 19.87
CA ASN A 292 15.25 13.21 20.08
C ASN A 292 14.09 13.92 19.35
N TRP A 293 14.30 14.35 18.10
CA TRP A 293 13.22 14.79 17.22
C TRP A 293 12.69 13.62 16.39
N ARG A 294 11.47 13.74 15.90
CA ARG A 294 10.88 12.75 15.01
C ARG A 294 9.85 13.37 14.08
N THR A 295 9.88 12.94 12.81
CA THR A 295 8.92 13.34 11.79
C THR A 295 8.25 12.10 11.22
N TRP A 296 6.92 12.10 11.16
CA TRP A 296 6.19 11.16 10.33
C TRP A 296 5.62 11.89 9.12
N VAL A 297 5.95 11.41 7.94
CA VAL A 297 5.50 11.97 6.67
C VAL A 297 4.40 11.09 6.12
N VAL A 298 3.25 11.71 5.83
CA VAL A 298 2.05 11.05 5.28
C VAL A 298 1.93 11.44 3.82
N GLY A 299 2.25 10.52 2.90
CA GLY A 299 2.12 10.69 1.46
C GLY A 299 0.70 10.41 0.99
N ILE A 300 0.19 11.29 0.13
CA ILE A 300 -1.23 11.34 -0.27
C ILE A 300 -1.37 10.99 -1.75
N ASP A 301 -2.18 9.97 -2.03
CA ASP A 301 -2.66 9.60 -3.36
C ASP A 301 -4.02 10.24 -3.63
N TYR A 302 -4.26 10.70 -4.85
CA TYR A 302 -5.58 11.16 -5.27
C TYR A 302 -6.24 10.13 -6.18
N VAL A 303 -7.49 9.79 -5.87
CA VAL A 303 -8.30 8.86 -6.65
C VAL A 303 -9.67 9.49 -6.92
N GLY A 304 -9.97 9.78 -8.17
CA GLY A 304 -11.19 10.49 -8.56
C GLY A 304 -11.26 11.91 -7.97
N GLY A 305 -10.12 12.57 -7.80
CA GLY A 305 -10.01 13.89 -7.19
C GLY A 305 -10.18 13.91 -5.66
N VAL A 306 -10.20 12.74 -4.99
CA VAL A 306 -10.32 12.61 -3.54
C VAL A 306 -8.97 12.21 -2.95
N PRO A 307 -8.47 12.89 -1.88
CA PRO A 307 -7.22 12.53 -1.24
C PRO A 307 -7.37 11.31 -0.33
N PHE A 308 -6.38 10.40 -0.39
CA PHE A 308 -6.24 9.22 0.44
C PHE A 308 -4.81 9.05 0.92
N ILE A 309 -4.60 8.40 2.05
CA ILE A 309 -3.27 8.04 2.54
C ILE A 309 -2.75 6.85 1.73
N ALA A 310 -1.54 6.95 1.21
CA ALA A 310 -0.88 5.86 0.50
C ALA A 310 0.40 5.39 1.21
N VAL A 311 1.11 6.31 1.87
CA VAL A 311 2.43 6.06 2.44
C VAL A 311 2.56 6.75 3.78
N ILE A 312 3.22 6.13 4.75
CA ILE A 312 3.75 6.78 5.95
C ILE A 312 5.23 6.43 6.12
N VAL A 313 6.08 7.44 6.23
CA VAL A 313 7.54 7.29 6.37
C VAL A 313 8.01 8.02 7.62
N GLN A 314 8.79 7.34 8.45
CA GLN A 314 9.44 7.96 9.59
C GLN A 314 10.76 8.60 9.18
N TYR A 315 11.08 9.70 9.86
CA TYR A 315 12.40 10.31 9.91
C TYR A 315 12.74 10.59 11.38
N ALA A 316 13.93 10.24 11.78
CA ALA A 316 14.46 10.49 13.10
C ALA A 316 15.94 10.87 12.99
N TRP A 317 16.52 11.32 14.09
CA TRP A 317 17.96 11.51 14.14
C TRP A 317 18.69 10.16 14.02
N GLU A 318 19.73 10.14 13.22
CA GLU A 318 20.58 8.97 12.99
C GLU A 318 22.06 9.35 13.12
N ILE A 319 22.87 8.38 13.52
CA ILE A 319 24.33 8.53 13.69
C ILE A 319 25.04 8.49 12.34
#